data_a0a00a315c38020345428d23f0f2085b
#
_entry.id   a0a00a315c38020345428d23f0f2085b
#
_cell.length_a   1.000
_cell.length_b   1.000
_cell.length_c   1.000
_cell.angle_alpha   90.00
_cell.angle_beta   90.00
_cell.angle_gamma   90.00
#
_symmetry.space_group_name_H-M   'P 1'
#
loop_
_entity.id
_entity.type
_entity.pdbx_description
1 polymer ?
#
loop_
_entity_poly.entity_id
_entity_poly.type
_entity_poly.pdbx_seq_one_letter_code
_entity_poly.pdbx_strand_id
1 'polypeptide(L)'
;MKIGGKIVSATLVLMGVLVGLIMVAMSLLLMDYVSKSTESEMEVATSGIKNELEQKKTQMFQLACGFAGNHELIRAIQANDRKAVFEVSKKLVKQMNAEYLTVSDASANVIVRSYDFEKFGDKVDNQFNVKTALAGKPIAAVETGSQIKLAVRAGAPIYDAAGKLIGCASTGVRLDNNHNLVDDMKKQFNADFTVFLGDTRLSTTIKNDKGERNIGTKSAPEVAETVLKHLVLDGTLFGS
;
A
#
# COMPACT_ATOMS: atom_id res chain seq x y z
N MET A 1 68.63 -36.46 -19.38
CA MET A 1 67.62 -36.27 -18.32
C MET A 1 67.10 -34.82 -18.30
N LYS A 2 66.22 -34.36 -19.17
CA LYS A 2 65.62 -32.98 -19.01
C LYS A 2 64.46 -32.68 -19.94
N ILE A 3 64.11 -33.60 -20.86
CA ILE A 3 62.99 -33.34 -21.81
C ILE A 3 61.66 -33.71 -21.14
N GLY A 4 61.59 -34.81 -20.41
CA GLY A 4 60.35 -35.25 -19.70
C GLY A 4 59.85 -34.25 -18.63
N GLY A 5 60.78 -33.65 -17.87
CA GLY A 5 60.42 -32.64 -16.87
C GLY A 5 59.84 -31.36 -17.45
N LYS A 6 60.30 -30.93 -18.62
CA LYS A 6 59.75 -29.76 -19.31
C LYS A 6 58.37 -30.02 -19.90
N ILE A 7 58.14 -31.22 -20.38
CA ILE A 7 56.79 -31.65 -20.89
C ILE A 7 55.80 -31.71 -19.73
N VAL A 8 56.14 -32.31 -18.59
CA VAL A 8 55.27 -32.40 -17.41
C VAL A 8 54.98 -31.00 -16.86
N SER A 9 55.96 -30.12 -16.77
CA SER A 9 55.68 -28.75 -16.28
C SER A 9 54.80 -27.93 -17.24
N ALA A 10 55.02 -28.09 -18.58
CA ALA A 10 54.18 -27.42 -19.57
C ALA A 10 52.71 -27.91 -19.55
N THR A 11 52.49 -29.23 -19.37
CA THR A 11 51.12 -29.78 -19.24
C THR A 11 50.44 -29.36 -17.95
N LEU A 12 51.15 -29.26 -16.82
CA LEU A 12 50.59 -28.75 -15.55
C LEU A 12 50.19 -27.28 -15.66
N VAL A 13 51.02 -26.45 -16.31
CA VAL A 13 50.71 -25.03 -16.56
C VAL A 13 49.49 -24.90 -17.46
N LEU A 14 49.44 -25.66 -18.56
CA LEU A 14 48.29 -25.66 -19.48
C LEU A 14 47.01 -26.10 -18.79
N MET A 15 47.08 -27.13 -17.95
CA MET A 15 45.96 -27.61 -17.16
C MET A 15 45.51 -26.57 -16.12
N GLY A 16 46.41 -25.87 -15.46
CA GLY A 16 46.13 -24.77 -14.56
C GLY A 16 45.44 -23.57 -15.25
N VAL A 17 45.90 -23.22 -16.45
CA VAL A 17 45.26 -22.18 -17.26
C VAL A 17 43.84 -22.60 -17.69
N LEU A 18 43.67 -23.85 -18.12
CA LEU A 18 42.36 -24.38 -18.53
C LEU A 18 41.35 -24.36 -17.37
N VAL A 19 41.78 -24.80 -16.19
CA VAL A 19 40.94 -24.76 -14.96
C VAL A 19 40.60 -23.34 -14.59
N GLY A 20 41.56 -22.42 -14.68
CA GLY A 20 41.33 -20.98 -14.44
C GLY A 20 40.28 -20.38 -15.39
N LEU A 21 40.37 -20.71 -16.69
CA LEU A 21 39.41 -20.26 -17.68
C LEU A 21 37.99 -20.83 -17.43
N ILE A 22 37.90 -22.11 -17.03
CA ILE A 22 36.61 -22.74 -16.67
C ILE A 22 36.01 -22.08 -15.43
N MET A 23 36.84 -21.77 -14.41
CA MET A 23 36.35 -21.06 -13.22
C MET A 23 35.81 -19.66 -13.55
N VAL A 24 36.54 -18.90 -14.39
CA VAL A 24 36.08 -17.58 -14.83
C VAL A 24 34.77 -17.69 -15.62
N ALA A 25 34.70 -18.59 -16.58
CA ALA A 25 33.47 -18.81 -17.36
C ALA A 25 32.28 -19.21 -16.49
N MET A 26 32.51 -20.12 -15.53
CA MET A 26 31.49 -20.54 -14.57
C MET A 26 31.02 -19.39 -13.68
N SER A 27 31.96 -18.55 -13.20
CA SER A 27 31.63 -17.36 -12.40
C SER A 27 30.76 -16.37 -13.18
N LEU A 28 31.10 -16.10 -14.44
CA LEU A 28 30.31 -15.22 -15.29
C LEU A 28 28.90 -15.75 -15.55
N LEU A 29 28.77 -17.06 -15.84
CA LEU A 29 27.48 -17.71 -16.02
C LEU A 29 26.62 -17.71 -14.74
N LEU A 30 27.25 -17.94 -13.59
CA LEU A 30 26.56 -17.87 -12.30
C LEU A 30 26.09 -16.46 -11.97
N MET A 31 26.91 -15.45 -12.24
CA MET A 31 26.52 -14.04 -12.04
C MET A 31 25.33 -13.66 -12.93
N ASP A 32 25.36 -14.03 -14.22
CA ASP A 32 24.24 -13.77 -15.14
C ASP A 32 22.96 -14.50 -14.70
N TYR A 33 23.08 -15.77 -14.31
CA TYR A 33 21.94 -16.57 -13.80
C TYR A 33 21.34 -15.98 -12.53
N VAL A 34 22.19 -15.62 -11.53
CA VAL A 34 21.72 -15.00 -10.28
C VAL A 34 21.06 -13.65 -10.55
N SER A 35 21.65 -12.81 -11.40
CA SER A 35 21.08 -11.51 -11.76
C SER A 35 19.69 -11.65 -12.39
N LYS A 36 19.54 -12.54 -13.37
CA LYS A 36 18.25 -12.79 -14.03
C LYS A 36 17.21 -13.39 -13.09
N SER A 37 17.61 -14.31 -12.21
CA SER A 37 16.72 -14.89 -11.21
C SER A 37 16.20 -13.84 -10.25
N THR A 38 17.08 -12.97 -9.74
CA THR A 38 16.72 -11.89 -8.82
C THR A 38 15.81 -10.85 -9.49
N GLU A 39 16.07 -10.49 -10.75
CA GLU A 39 15.23 -9.56 -11.52
C GLU A 39 13.81 -10.12 -11.71
N SER A 40 13.69 -11.39 -12.08
CA SER A 40 12.40 -12.07 -12.22
C SER A 40 11.63 -12.15 -10.89
N GLU A 41 12.29 -12.46 -9.79
CA GLU A 41 11.66 -12.47 -8.45
C GLU A 41 11.17 -11.09 -8.04
N MET A 42 11.93 -10.03 -8.33
CA MET A 42 11.52 -8.64 -8.07
C MET A 42 10.32 -8.22 -8.94
N GLU A 43 10.26 -8.64 -10.19
CA GLU A 43 9.13 -8.34 -11.08
C GLU A 43 7.85 -9.02 -10.59
N VAL A 44 7.92 -10.28 -10.18
CA VAL A 44 6.79 -11.01 -9.57
C VAL A 44 6.33 -10.34 -8.28
N ALA A 45 7.25 -9.96 -7.40
CA ALA A 45 6.93 -9.26 -6.15
C ALA A 45 6.27 -7.90 -6.42
N THR A 46 6.78 -7.12 -7.37
CA THR A 46 6.23 -5.81 -7.74
C THR A 46 4.82 -5.95 -8.31
N SER A 47 4.59 -6.92 -9.19
CA SER A 47 3.28 -7.20 -9.75
C SER A 47 2.29 -7.66 -8.67
N GLY A 48 2.76 -8.48 -7.72
CA GLY A 48 1.98 -8.91 -6.57
C GLY A 48 1.54 -7.76 -5.67
N ILE A 49 2.44 -6.81 -5.39
CA ILE A 49 2.13 -5.60 -4.59
C ILE A 49 1.09 -4.73 -5.30
N LYS A 50 1.24 -4.51 -6.61
CA LYS A 50 0.25 -3.77 -7.40
C LYS A 50 -1.12 -4.42 -7.31
N ASN A 51 -1.19 -5.72 -7.50
CA ASN A 51 -2.44 -6.47 -7.39
C ASN A 51 -3.08 -6.36 -6.00
N GLU A 52 -2.29 -6.50 -4.94
CA GLU A 52 -2.78 -6.36 -3.56
C GLU A 52 -3.34 -4.95 -3.30
N LEU A 53 -2.65 -3.91 -3.79
CA LEU A 53 -3.11 -2.53 -3.66
C LEU A 53 -4.42 -2.31 -4.42
N GLU A 54 -4.55 -2.81 -5.65
CA GLU A 54 -5.78 -2.72 -6.43
C GLU A 54 -6.93 -3.53 -5.82
N GLN A 55 -6.65 -4.68 -5.22
CA GLN A 55 -7.64 -5.43 -4.44
C GLN A 55 -8.13 -4.65 -3.23
N LYS A 56 -7.23 -3.99 -2.48
CA LYS A 56 -7.62 -3.13 -1.36
C LYS A 56 -8.44 -1.93 -1.82
N LYS A 57 -8.09 -1.28 -2.92
CA LYS A 57 -8.92 -0.22 -3.51
C LYS A 57 -10.32 -0.73 -3.85
N THR A 58 -10.40 -1.88 -4.53
CA THR A 58 -11.68 -2.51 -4.89
C THR A 58 -12.51 -2.84 -3.65
N GLN A 59 -11.90 -3.42 -2.64
CA GLN A 59 -12.56 -3.73 -1.37
C GLN A 59 -13.09 -2.47 -0.67
N MET A 60 -12.28 -1.44 -0.55
CA MET A 60 -12.70 -0.18 0.08
C MET A 60 -13.80 0.51 -0.72
N PHE A 61 -13.72 0.48 -2.06
CA PHE A 61 -14.78 0.98 -2.94
C PHE A 61 -16.12 0.28 -2.69
N GLN A 62 -16.12 -1.06 -2.66
CA GLN A 62 -17.32 -1.86 -2.39
C GLN A 62 -17.90 -1.56 -1.01
N LEU A 63 -17.04 -1.44 0.03
CA LEU A 63 -17.48 -1.07 1.37
C LEU A 63 -18.13 0.31 1.40
N ALA A 64 -17.50 1.33 0.80
CA ALA A 64 -18.05 2.67 0.75
C ALA A 64 -19.42 2.71 0.04
N CYS A 65 -19.55 2.03 -1.10
CA CYS A 65 -20.81 1.92 -1.83
C CYS A 65 -21.88 1.16 -1.01
N GLY A 66 -21.50 0.07 -0.34
CA GLY A 66 -22.40 -0.68 0.53
C GLY A 66 -22.91 0.14 1.72
N PHE A 67 -22.04 0.94 2.34
CA PHE A 67 -22.43 1.88 3.39
C PHE A 67 -23.37 2.96 2.86
N ALA A 68 -23.02 3.58 1.73
CA ALA A 68 -23.80 4.65 1.13
C ALA A 68 -25.21 4.21 0.70
N GLY A 69 -25.37 2.96 0.27
CA GLY A 69 -26.66 2.37 -0.11
C GLY A 69 -27.49 1.83 1.06
N ASN A 70 -27.02 1.92 2.29
CA ASN A 70 -27.72 1.34 3.44
C ASN A 70 -28.95 2.17 3.85
N HIS A 71 -30.14 1.57 3.76
CA HIS A 71 -31.39 2.27 4.04
C HIS A 71 -31.55 2.71 5.51
N GLU A 72 -31.00 1.97 6.48
CA GLU A 72 -31.05 2.37 7.90
C GLU A 72 -30.20 3.63 8.11
N LEU A 73 -29.01 3.69 7.50
CA LEU A 73 -28.12 4.83 7.55
C LEU A 73 -28.75 6.07 6.90
N ILE A 74 -29.31 5.92 5.70
CA ILE A 74 -30.00 6.99 4.96
C ILE A 74 -31.12 7.58 5.81
N ARG A 75 -31.98 6.73 6.39
CA ARG A 75 -33.10 7.19 7.25
C ARG A 75 -32.60 7.93 8.49
N ALA A 76 -31.55 7.45 9.15
CA ALA A 76 -30.99 8.11 10.31
C ALA A 76 -30.41 9.50 9.97
N ILE A 77 -29.74 9.64 8.81
CA ILE A 77 -29.24 10.93 8.32
C ILE A 77 -30.40 11.89 8.03
N GLN A 78 -31.45 11.43 7.34
CA GLN A 78 -32.63 12.24 7.01
C GLN A 78 -33.40 12.70 8.27
N ALA A 79 -33.44 11.86 9.30
CA ALA A 79 -34.03 12.20 10.60
C ALA A 79 -33.17 13.19 11.41
N ASN A 80 -31.98 13.53 10.94
CA ASN A 80 -30.97 14.33 11.66
C ASN A 80 -30.67 13.78 13.07
N ASP A 81 -30.78 12.45 13.23
CA ASP A 81 -30.50 11.75 14.48
C ASP A 81 -29.06 11.23 14.49
N ARG A 82 -28.15 12.07 14.98
CA ARG A 82 -26.71 11.73 15.03
C ARG A 82 -26.42 10.45 15.84
N LYS A 83 -27.21 10.19 16.90
CA LYS A 83 -27.02 8.98 17.71
C LYS A 83 -27.42 7.74 16.93
N ALA A 84 -28.52 7.78 16.19
CA ALA A 84 -28.92 6.69 15.31
C ALA A 84 -27.91 6.47 14.18
N VAL A 85 -27.39 7.54 13.55
CA VAL A 85 -26.31 7.45 12.55
C VAL A 85 -25.09 6.74 13.12
N PHE A 86 -24.69 7.05 14.35
CA PHE A 86 -23.55 6.43 15.01
C PHE A 86 -23.76 4.93 15.27
N GLU A 87 -24.89 4.55 15.85
CA GLU A 87 -25.18 3.14 16.16
C GLU A 87 -25.30 2.29 14.89
N VAL A 88 -25.94 2.82 13.84
CA VAL A 88 -26.00 2.15 12.54
C VAL A 88 -24.59 2.03 11.94
N SER A 89 -23.78 3.07 12.01
CA SER A 89 -22.40 3.05 11.50
C SER A 89 -21.54 1.98 12.19
N LYS A 90 -21.62 1.86 13.51
CA LYS A 90 -20.94 0.79 14.28
C LYS A 90 -21.40 -0.62 13.87
N LYS A 91 -22.71 -0.80 13.74
CA LYS A 91 -23.31 -2.07 13.30
C LYS A 91 -22.77 -2.45 11.91
N LEU A 92 -22.78 -1.52 10.97
CA LEU A 92 -22.32 -1.75 9.60
C LEU A 92 -20.83 -2.06 9.53
N VAL A 93 -19.99 -1.32 10.25
CA VAL A 93 -18.54 -1.57 10.35
C VAL A 93 -18.28 -3.00 10.82
N LYS A 94 -18.99 -3.46 11.86
CA LYS A 94 -18.86 -4.83 12.36
C LYS A 94 -19.35 -5.87 11.36
N GLN A 95 -20.51 -5.65 10.74
CA GLN A 95 -21.11 -6.60 9.78
C GLN A 95 -20.30 -6.77 8.51
N MET A 96 -19.71 -5.68 8.02
CA MET A 96 -18.94 -5.66 6.77
C MET A 96 -17.43 -5.84 6.99
N ASN A 97 -17.01 -6.10 8.23
CA ASN A 97 -15.59 -6.26 8.62
C ASN A 97 -14.71 -5.10 8.14
N ALA A 98 -15.19 -3.88 8.28
CA ALA A 98 -14.45 -2.67 7.94
C ALA A 98 -13.68 -2.14 9.14
N GLU A 99 -12.61 -1.36 8.91
CA GLU A 99 -11.87 -0.71 10.00
C GLU A 99 -12.68 0.44 10.61
N TYR A 100 -13.31 1.25 9.77
CA TYR A 100 -14.12 2.40 10.19
C TYR A 100 -15.13 2.82 9.12
N LEU A 101 -16.09 3.64 9.54
CA LEU A 101 -16.96 4.44 8.68
C LEU A 101 -17.01 5.86 9.23
N THR A 102 -16.75 6.83 8.38
CA THR A 102 -17.00 8.26 8.62
C THR A 102 -18.16 8.69 7.72
N VAL A 103 -19.16 9.29 8.30
CA VAL A 103 -20.31 9.86 7.57
C VAL A 103 -20.22 11.36 7.64
N SER A 104 -20.28 12.03 6.49
CA SER A 104 -20.36 13.50 6.38
C SER A 104 -21.65 13.92 5.71
N ASP A 105 -22.07 15.17 5.94
CA ASP A 105 -23.15 15.82 5.23
C ASP A 105 -22.74 16.24 3.81
N ALA A 106 -23.67 16.82 3.05
CA ALA A 106 -23.44 17.30 1.70
C ALA A 106 -22.46 18.51 1.63
N SER A 107 -22.15 19.13 2.76
CA SER A 107 -21.18 20.23 2.90
C SER A 107 -19.83 19.77 3.42
N ALA A 108 -19.60 18.44 3.47
CA ALA A 108 -18.41 17.77 4.00
C ALA A 108 -18.18 17.96 5.50
N ASN A 109 -19.19 18.35 6.29
CA ASN A 109 -19.05 18.35 7.74
C ASN A 109 -19.27 16.92 8.26
N VAL A 110 -18.41 16.46 9.14
CA VAL A 110 -18.52 15.11 9.73
C VAL A 110 -19.74 15.05 10.66
N ILE A 111 -20.66 14.14 10.36
CA ILE A 111 -21.82 13.81 11.21
C ILE A 111 -21.37 12.87 12.33
N VAL A 112 -20.71 11.75 11.94
CA VAL A 112 -20.19 10.77 12.89
C VAL A 112 -18.92 10.08 12.36
N ARG A 113 -18.11 9.59 13.31
CA ARG A 113 -17.07 8.57 13.08
C ARG A 113 -17.43 7.34 13.90
N SER A 114 -17.50 6.18 13.26
CA SER A 114 -17.92 4.92 13.91
C SER A 114 -17.09 4.52 15.13
N TYR A 115 -15.87 5.04 15.23
CA TYR A 115 -14.90 4.75 16.29
C TYR A 115 -14.84 5.82 17.39
N ASP A 116 -15.45 6.99 17.17
CA ASP A 116 -15.39 8.11 18.15
C ASP A 116 -16.61 9.03 17.99
N PHE A 117 -17.57 8.87 18.89
CA PHE A 117 -18.81 9.67 18.86
C PHE A 117 -18.58 11.15 19.11
N GLU A 118 -17.55 11.51 19.89
CA GLU A 118 -17.29 12.90 20.28
C GLU A 118 -16.57 13.72 19.18
N LYS A 119 -15.95 13.05 18.21
CA LYS A 119 -15.29 13.69 17.08
C LYS A 119 -16.21 13.88 15.89
N PHE A 120 -16.83 15.06 15.80
CA PHE A 120 -17.75 15.44 14.72
C PHE A 120 -17.70 16.94 14.43
N GLY A 121 -18.35 17.37 13.36
CA GLY A 121 -18.50 18.80 13.00
C GLY A 121 -17.33 19.43 12.25
N ASP A 122 -16.18 18.78 12.23
CA ASP A 122 -15.04 19.23 11.42
C ASP A 122 -15.25 18.95 9.93
N LYS A 123 -14.66 19.79 9.08
CA LYS A 123 -14.71 19.63 7.63
C LYS A 123 -13.66 18.66 7.12
N VAL A 124 -14.08 17.82 6.16
CA VAL A 124 -13.23 16.82 5.49
C VAL A 124 -13.22 17.02 3.96
N ASP A 125 -13.51 18.24 3.49
CA ASP A 125 -13.53 18.64 2.07
C ASP A 125 -12.15 18.65 1.42
N ASN A 126 -11.08 18.61 2.20
CA ASN A 126 -9.69 18.45 1.76
C ASN A 126 -9.32 17.01 1.41
N GLN A 127 -10.15 16.02 1.76
CA GLN A 127 -9.91 14.61 1.42
C GLN A 127 -10.42 14.34 0.01
N PHE A 128 -9.56 13.79 -0.84
CA PHE A 128 -9.88 13.55 -2.25
C PHE A 128 -11.07 12.59 -2.43
N ASN A 129 -11.14 11.52 -1.62
CA ASN A 129 -12.25 10.57 -1.65
C ASN A 129 -13.59 11.21 -1.29
N VAL A 130 -13.63 12.10 -0.28
CA VAL A 130 -14.85 12.81 0.13
C VAL A 130 -15.25 13.84 -0.91
N LYS A 131 -14.29 14.66 -1.38
CA LYS A 131 -14.54 15.67 -2.43
C LYS A 131 -15.12 15.05 -3.71
N THR A 132 -14.55 13.92 -4.14
CA THR A 132 -15.01 13.22 -5.34
C THR A 132 -16.38 12.59 -5.15
N ALA A 133 -16.63 11.99 -3.97
CA ALA A 133 -17.93 11.42 -3.63
C ALA A 133 -19.04 12.50 -3.59
N LEU A 134 -18.77 13.66 -2.98
CA LEU A 134 -19.73 14.77 -2.95
C LEU A 134 -19.95 15.42 -4.33
N ALA A 135 -19.04 15.19 -5.29
CA ALA A 135 -19.28 15.49 -6.70
C ALA A 135 -20.11 14.42 -7.44
N GLY A 136 -20.66 13.42 -6.71
CA GLY A 136 -21.51 12.37 -7.24
C GLY A 136 -20.78 11.13 -7.77
N LYS A 137 -19.47 11.00 -7.57
CA LYS A 137 -18.65 9.89 -8.11
C LYS A 137 -18.05 9.08 -6.97
N PRO A 138 -18.43 7.80 -6.77
CA PRO A 138 -17.75 6.95 -5.83
C PRO A 138 -16.30 6.68 -6.30
N ILE A 139 -15.36 6.62 -5.35
CA ILE A 139 -13.94 6.43 -5.67
C ILE A 139 -13.21 5.72 -4.55
N ALA A 140 -12.14 5.01 -4.90
CA ALA A 140 -11.11 4.57 -3.98
C ALA A 140 -9.73 4.98 -4.50
N ALA A 141 -8.91 5.54 -3.63
CA ALA A 141 -7.56 6.02 -3.96
C ALA A 141 -6.61 5.82 -2.79
N VAL A 142 -5.31 5.83 -3.09
CA VAL A 142 -4.28 6.00 -2.06
C VAL A 142 -4.16 7.49 -1.77
N GLU A 143 -4.31 7.85 -0.51
CA GLU A 143 -4.32 9.26 -0.07
C GLU A 143 -3.39 9.49 1.11
N THR A 144 -2.82 10.68 1.16
CA THR A 144 -2.10 11.18 2.33
C THR A 144 -3.06 11.90 3.28
N GLY A 145 -2.67 12.00 4.54
CA GLY A 145 -3.47 12.72 5.55
C GLY A 145 -2.64 13.21 6.72
N SER A 146 -3.25 14.06 7.54
CA SER A 146 -2.57 14.66 8.68
C SER A 146 -2.30 13.67 9.82
N GLN A 147 -3.27 12.85 10.15
CA GLN A 147 -3.17 11.86 11.25
C GLN A 147 -2.76 10.49 10.74
N ILE A 148 -3.46 9.96 9.75
CA ILE A 148 -3.06 8.76 9.01
C ILE A 148 -2.28 9.26 7.79
N LYS A 149 -0.96 9.04 7.81
CA LYS A 149 -0.06 9.61 6.80
C LYS A 149 -0.29 9.04 5.42
N LEU A 150 -0.66 7.75 5.31
CA LEU A 150 -0.94 7.07 4.06
C LEU A 150 -2.01 6.00 4.26
N ALA A 151 -3.03 5.99 3.42
CA ALA A 151 -4.12 5.02 3.46
C ALA A 151 -4.72 4.78 2.08
N VAL A 152 -5.29 3.60 1.86
CA VAL A 152 -6.31 3.43 0.81
C VAL A 152 -7.61 3.94 1.40
N ARG A 153 -8.19 4.98 0.81
CA ARG A 153 -9.48 5.55 1.22
C ARG A 153 -10.49 5.42 0.10
N ALA A 154 -11.74 5.18 0.47
CA ALA A 154 -12.86 5.21 -0.46
C ALA A 154 -13.96 6.13 0.06
N GLY A 155 -14.62 6.79 -0.86
CA GLY A 155 -15.79 7.61 -0.60
C GLY A 155 -16.91 7.28 -1.58
N ALA A 156 -18.14 7.24 -1.09
CA ALA A 156 -19.32 7.06 -1.93
C ALA A 156 -20.41 8.07 -1.56
N PRO A 157 -21.10 8.68 -2.55
CA PRO A 157 -22.19 9.61 -2.31
C PRO A 157 -23.38 8.90 -1.69
N ILE A 158 -24.00 9.52 -0.71
CA ILE A 158 -25.23 9.05 -0.10
C ILE A 158 -26.38 9.87 -0.69
N TYR A 159 -27.35 9.16 -1.29
CA TYR A 159 -28.54 9.78 -1.87
C TYR A 159 -29.78 9.38 -1.05
N ASP A 160 -30.74 10.29 -0.97
CA ASP A 160 -32.07 9.97 -0.47
C ASP A 160 -32.93 9.28 -1.53
N ALA A 161 -34.15 8.91 -1.15
CA ALA A 161 -35.11 8.25 -2.06
C ALA A 161 -35.55 9.13 -3.24
N ALA A 162 -35.37 10.46 -3.17
CA ALA A 162 -35.65 11.40 -4.24
C ALA A 162 -34.42 11.63 -5.16
N GLY A 163 -33.29 10.96 -4.90
CA GLY A 163 -32.05 11.13 -5.65
C GLY A 163 -31.25 12.38 -5.25
N LYS A 164 -31.60 13.04 -4.15
CA LYS A 164 -30.84 14.19 -3.65
C LYS A 164 -29.62 13.71 -2.87
N LEU A 165 -28.46 14.30 -3.16
CA LEU A 165 -27.23 14.07 -2.40
C LEU A 165 -27.40 14.62 -0.98
N ILE A 166 -27.27 13.73 0.03
CA ILE A 166 -27.41 14.08 1.45
C ILE A 166 -26.10 13.91 2.25
N GLY A 167 -25.08 13.34 1.65
CA GLY A 167 -23.78 13.18 2.32
C GLY A 167 -22.84 12.23 1.61
N CYS A 168 -21.81 11.81 2.34
CA CYS A 168 -20.79 10.88 1.88
C CYS A 168 -20.51 9.84 2.97
N ALA A 169 -20.39 8.56 2.56
CA ALA A 169 -19.81 7.49 3.35
C ALA A 169 -18.33 7.33 2.98
N SER A 170 -17.42 7.48 3.94
CA SER A 170 -15.99 7.33 3.76
C SER A 170 -15.44 6.22 4.66
N THR A 171 -14.63 5.34 4.08
CA THR A 171 -13.94 4.25 4.77
C THR A 171 -12.51 4.11 4.22
N GLY A 172 -11.71 3.23 4.82
CA GLY A 172 -10.36 2.99 4.33
C GLY A 172 -9.59 2.01 5.18
N VAL A 173 -8.38 1.71 4.72
CA VAL A 173 -7.38 0.89 5.41
C VAL A 173 -6.05 1.63 5.46
N ARG A 174 -5.41 1.64 6.62
CA ARG A 174 -4.11 2.29 6.81
C ARG A 174 -3.02 1.52 6.07
N LEU A 175 -2.10 2.27 5.48
CA LEU A 175 -0.84 1.74 4.96
C LEU A 175 0.34 2.17 5.84
N ASP A 176 0.22 3.30 6.55
CA ASP A 176 1.19 3.73 7.54
C ASP A 176 1.02 2.92 8.84
N ASN A 177 2.16 2.57 9.46
CA ASN A 177 2.20 1.80 10.70
C ASN A 177 1.38 0.49 10.67
N ASN A 178 1.19 -0.07 9.46
CA ASN A 178 0.47 -1.32 9.24
C ASN A 178 1.47 -2.48 9.16
N HIS A 179 1.81 -3.04 10.33
CA HIS A 179 2.80 -4.12 10.43
C HIS A 179 2.30 -5.42 9.78
N ASN A 180 1.02 -5.72 9.91
CA ASN A 180 0.45 -6.95 9.34
C ASN A 180 0.59 -6.95 7.81
N LEU A 181 0.29 -5.83 7.16
CA LEU A 181 0.43 -5.71 5.71
C LEU A 181 1.84 -6.05 5.23
N VAL A 182 2.86 -5.40 5.80
CA VAL A 182 4.25 -5.62 5.38
C VAL A 182 4.77 -7.01 5.77
N ASP A 183 4.30 -7.58 6.90
CA ASP A 183 4.69 -8.92 7.34
C ASP A 183 4.06 -10.01 6.45
N ASP A 184 2.84 -9.82 6.01
CA ASP A 184 2.17 -10.75 5.08
C ASP A 184 2.84 -10.70 3.70
N MET A 185 3.21 -9.50 3.22
CA MET A 185 4.02 -9.34 2.01
C MET A 185 5.36 -10.05 2.13
N LYS A 186 6.08 -9.88 3.27
CA LYS A 186 7.34 -10.57 3.52
C LYS A 186 7.19 -12.08 3.47
N LYS A 187 6.13 -12.64 4.05
CA LYS A 187 5.87 -14.08 4.02
C LYS A 187 5.58 -14.57 2.60
N GLN A 188 4.78 -13.80 1.85
CA GLN A 188 4.35 -14.19 0.51
C GLN A 188 5.49 -14.18 -0.50
N PHE A 189 6.36 -13.18 -0.44
CA PHE A 189 7.41 -12.95 -1.44
C PHE A 189 8.83 -13.26 -0.93
N ASN A 190 8.96 -13.69 0.33
CA ASN A 190 10.24 -13.98 0.98
C ASN A 190 11.26 -12.83 0.87
N ALA A 191 10.79 -11.59 0.93
CA ALA A 191 11.58 -10.38 0.81
C ALA A 191 11.20 -9.34 1.86
N ASP A 192 12.09 -8.42 2.19
CA ASP A 192 11.76 -7.32 3.09
C ASP A 192 10.92 -6.25 2.38
N PHE A 193 9.88 -5.78 3.07
CA PHE A 193 8.94 -4.79 2.56
C PHE A 193 8.98 -3.50 3.36
N THR A 194 8.84 -2.40 2.64
CA THR A 194 8.75 -1.07 3.23
C THR A 194 7.75 -0.20 2.46
N VAL A 195 6.88 0.45 3.19
CA VAL A 195 6.00 1.52 2.68
C VAL A 195 6.67 2.85 2.99
N PHE A 196 6.89 3.65 1.96
CA PHE A 196 7.47 4.99 2.05
C PHE A 196 6.42 6.08 1.78
N LEU A 197 6.63 7.24 2.38
CA LEU A 197 6.07 8.51 1.95
C LEU A 197 7.23 9.47 1.69
N GLY A 198 7.47 9.80 0.42
CA GLY A 198 8.72 10.40 0.02
C GLY A 198 9.90 9.48 0.37
N ASP A 199 10.87 9.97 1.13
CA ASP A 199 12.04 9.22 1.59
C ASP A 199 11.86 8.56 2.97
N THR A 200 10.71 8.76 3.63
CA THR A 200 10.48 8.34 5.02
C THR A 200 9.73 7.02 5.10
N ARG A 201 10.25 6.08 5.88
CA ARG A 201 9.62 4.77 6.12
C ARG A 201 8.40 4.91 7.02
N LEU A 202 7.21 4.55 6.53
CA LEU A 202 5.95 4.55 7.29
C LEU A 202 5.61 3.19 7.89
N SER A 203 5.93 2.11 7.18
CA SER A 203 5.79 0.72 7.64
C SER A 203 6.95 -0.08 7.05
N THR A 204 7.54 -1.00 7.83
CA THR A 204 8.67 -1.80 7.33
C THR A 204 8.82 -3.11 8.10
N THR A 205 9.33 -4.14 7.42
CA THR A 205 9.77 -5.39 8.03
C THR A 205 11.23 -5.32 8.49
N ILE A 206 11.99 -4.32 8.00
CA ILE A 206 13.40 -4.14 8.35
C ILE A 206 13.52 -3.66 9.79
N LYS A 207 14.36 -4.32 10.56
CA LYS A 207 14.62 -4.04 11.98
C LYS A 207 16.06 -3.52 12.17
N ASN A 208 16.25 -2.73 13.20
CA ASN A 208 17.57 -2.30 13.69
C ASN A 208 18.22 -3.41 14.56
N ASP A 209 19.44 -3.16 15.01
CA ASP A 209 20.21 -4.09 15.85
C ASP A 209 19.53 -4.39 17.21
N LYS A 210 18.58 -3.56 17.63
CA LYS A 210 17.77 -3.77 18.84
C LYS A 210 16.49 -4.56 18.59
N GLY A 211 16.23 -4.97 17.34
CA GLY A 211 15.02 -5.69 16.94
C GLY A 211 13.80 -4.81 16.71
N GLU A 212 13.93 -3.48 16.78
CA GLU A 212 12.85 -2.51 16.53
C GLU A 212 12.74 -2.21 15.03
N ARG A 213 11.52 -1.98 14.51
CA ARG A 213 11.31 -1.63 13.11
C ARG A 213 11.83 -0.22 12.81
N ASN A 214 12.50 -0.06 11.68
CA ASN A 214 13.11 1.21 11.22
C ASN A 214 12.06 2.23 10.73
N ILE A 215 10.97 2.41 11.45
CA ILE A 215 9.89 3.37 11.13
C ILE A 215 10.38 4.80 11.39
N GLY A 216 9.98 5.73 10.53
CA GLY A 216 10.35 7.15 10.61
C GLY A 216 11.78 7.43 10.14
N THR A 217 12.58 6.42 9.78
CA THR A 217 13.91 6.61 9.22
C THR A 217 13.85 6.88 7.72
N LYS A 218 14.86 7.55 7.20
CA LYS A 218 14.99 7.80 5.76
C LYS A 218 15.58 6.60 5.02
N SER A 219 15.22 6.45 3.75
CA SER A 219 15.90 5.51 2.86
C SER A 219 17.30 6.00 2.52
N ALA A 220 18.18 5.09 2.10
CA ALA A 220 19.43 5.50 1.47
C ALA A 220 19.14 6.32 0.19
N PRO A 221 19.94 7.34 -0.15
CA PRO A 221 19.69 8.21 -1.30
C PRO A 221 19.50 7.44 -2.61
N GLU A 222 20.27 6.40 -2.84
CA GLU A 222 20.21 5.54 -4.02
C GLU A 222 18.87 4.81 -4.13
N VAL A 223 18.33 4.32 -3.00
CA VAL A 223 17.01 3.67 -2.93
C VAL A 223 15.90 4.68 -3.15
N ALA A 224 16.01 5.88 -2.54
CA ALA A 224 15.02 6.94 -2.71
C ALA A 224 14.92 7.38 -4.17
N GLU A 225 16.04 7.57 -4.86
CA GLU A 225 16.07 7.96 -6.28
C GLU A 225 15.42 6.90 -7.16
N THR A 226 15.73 5.62 -6.94
CA THR A 226 15.17 4.51 -7.71
C THR A 226 13.67 4.38 -7.49
N VAL A 227 13.20 4.40 -6.24
CA VAL A 227 11.77 4.26 -5.89
C VAL A 227 10.96 5.45 -6.41
N LEU A 228 11.45 6.68 -6.23
CA LEU A 228 10.75 7.88 -6.72
C LEU A 228 10.69 7.92 -8.25
N LYS A 229 11.74 7.49 -8.94
CA LYS A 229 11.80 7.44 -10.40
C LYS A 229 10.80 6.43 -10.99
N HIS A 230 10.65 5.26 -10.39
CA HIS A 230 9.66 4.27 -10.82
C HIS A 230 8.22 4.69 -10.51
N LEU A 231 7.95 5.34 -9.39
CA LEU A 231 6.63 5.90 -9.06
C LEU A 231 6.19 7.00 -10.02
N VAL A 232 7.13 7.83 -10.49
CA VAL A 232 6.85 8.89 -11.47
C VAL A 232 6.58 8.33 -12.87
N LEU A 233 7.20 7.21 -13.24
CA LEU A 233 7.01 6.59 -14.56
C LEU A 233 5.66 5.88 -14.71
N ASP A 234 5.02 5.48 -13.62
CA ASP A 234 3.78 4.70 -13.65
C ASP A 234 2.50 5.57 -13.52
N GLY A 235 2.63 6.90 -13.55
CA GLY A 235 1.49 7.82 -13.61
C GLY A 235 0.58 7.84 -12.37
N THR A 236 0.94 7.16 -11.32
CA THR A 236 0.25 7.18 -10.02
C THR A 236 0.77 8.35 -9.19
N LEU A 237 0.59 9.57 -9.70
CA LEU A 237 0.77 10.77 -8.89
C LEU A 237 -0.35 10.82 -7.87
N PHE A 238 0.00 10.71 -6.61
CA PHE A 238 -0.85 11.08 -5.50
C PHE A 238 -1.32 12.51 -5.73
N GLY A 239 -2.65 12.69 -5.84
CA GLY A 239 -3.24 14.00 -6.06
C GLY A 239 -2.72 14.99 -5.01
N SER A 240 -2.14 16.05 -5.50
CA SER A 240 -1.78 17.25 -4.75
C SER A 240 -3.01 18.06 -4.40
#